data_e09cb98b3f6a113cdfe4375af55cea34
#
_entry.id   e09cb98b3f6a113cdfe4375af55cea34
#
_cell.length_a   1.000
_cell.length_b   1.000
_cell.length_c   1.000
_cell.angle_alpha   90.00
_cell.angle_beta   90.00
_cell.angle_gamma   90.00
#
_symmetry.space_group_name_H-M   'P 1'
#
loop_
_entity.id
_entity.type
_entity.pdbx_description
1 polymer ?
#
loop_
_entity_poly.entity_id
_entity_poly.type
_entity_poly.pdbx_seq_one_letter_code
_entity_poly.pdbx_strand_id
1 'polypeptide(L)'
;MAVIEELQALSDPGNARFTAKLTPGLDPSTLLGCRIPRLRQLARRLRGSVEAAHFIETLPHRYHDENNLHGLLLGQIRDTPQALEAVERFLPHIDNWATCDITASAMTALGRNPESVMPHIERWLRATHAYTVRFGIVVLLGHYLGEGFEPRHLALVADVRSDEYYINMARAWYFSTALAKQYNAAMPYFTECRLDRWTHNKSLQKARESFRVGPDRKIHLQQLKY
;
A
#
# COMPACT_ATOMS: atom_id res chain seq x y z
N MET A 1 -25.15 -16.38 -6.79
CA MET A 1 -25.10 -15.86 -5.39
C MET A 1 -24.47 -14.48 -5.46
N ALA A 2 -25.07 -13.48 -4.84
CA ALA A 2 -24.50 -12.14 -4.86
C ALA A 2 -23.15 -12.13 -4.11
N VAL A 3 -22.16 -11.37 -4.59
CA VAL A 3 -20.81 -11.29 -3.98
C VAL A 3 -20.88 -10.98 -2.48
N ILE A 4 -21.85 -10.14 -2.08
CA ILE A 4 -22.04 -9.79 -0.66
C ILE A 4 -22.47 -11.01 0.20
N GLU A 5 -23.32 -11.90 -0.31
CA GLU A 5 -23.72 -13.10 0.42
C GLU A 5 -22.55 -14.03 0.67
N GLU A 6 -21.61 -14.11 -0.30
CA GLU A 6 -20.39 -14.89 -0.17
C GLU A 6 -19.44 -14.28 0.87
N LEU A 7 -19.30 -12.95 0.90
CA LEU A 7 -18.53 -12.27 1.93
C LEU A 7 -19.13 -12.47 3.33
N GLN A 8 -20.46 -12.39 3.46
CA GLN A 8 -21.15 -12.65 4.71
C GLN A 8 -20.95 -14.10 5.19
N ALA A 9 -20.95 -15.08 4.26
CA ALA A 9 -20.63 -16.47 4.59
C ALA A 9 -19.16 -16.68 5.03
N LEU A 10 -18.25 -15.76 4.68
CA LEU A 10 -16.85 -15.78 5.11
C LEU A 10 -16.59 -14.94 6.36
N SER A 11 -17.62 -14.37 6.98
CA SER A 11 -17.48 -13.50 8.16
C SER A 11 -16.85 -14.22 9.36
N ASP A 12 -15.97 -13.52 10.07
CA ASP A 12 -15.30 -14.00 11.29
C ASP A 12 -15.33 -12.88 12.34
N PRO A 13 -16.26 -12.94 13.32
CA PRO A 13 -16.35 -11.92 14.34
C PRO A 13 -15.08 -11.75 15.19
N GLY A 14 -14.28 -12.82 15.35
CA GLY A 14 -12.98 -12.77 16.03
C GLY A 14 -11.98 -11.92 15.25
N ASN A 15 -11.91 -12.17 13.94
CA ASN A 15 -11.05 -11.40 13.05
C ASN A 15 -11.54 -9.95 12.86
N ALA A 16 -12.87 -9.72 12.86
CA ALA A 16 -13.43 -8.37 12.83
C ALA A 16 -12.97 -7.54 14.04
N ARG A 17 -13.07 -8.09 15.26
CA ARG A 17 -12.56 -7.43 16.47
C ARG A 17 -11.06 -7.18 16.45
N PHE A 18 -10.29 -8.11 15.89
CA PHE A 18 -8.84 -7.93 15.71
C PHE A 18 -8.53 -6.80 14.72
N THR A 19 -9.20 -6.80 13.56
CA THR A 19 -9.04 -5.76 12.52
C THR A 19 -9.41 -4.38 13.05
N ALA A 20 -10.51 -4.24 13.81
CA ALA A 20 -10.92 -2.98 14.43
C ALA A 20 -9.82 -2.35 15.30
N LYS A 21 -9.04 -3.17 16.02
CA LYS A 21 -7.90 -2.67 16.82
C LYS A 21 -6.75 -2.15 15.96
N LEU A 22 -6.57 -2.70 14.77
CA LEU A 22 -5.48 -2.34 13.85
C LEU A 22 -5.83 -1.18 12.92
N THR A 23 -7.11 -0.93 12.70
CA THR A 23 -7.65 0.13 11.85
C THR A 23 -8.52 1.10 12.66
N PRO A 24 -7.94 1.80 13.65
CA PRO A 24 -8.69 2.78 14.44
C PRO A 24 -9.19 3.89 13.49
N GLY A 25 -10.47 4.18 13.56
CA GLY A 25 -11.13 5.14 12.65
C GLY A 25 -12.12 4.49 11.69
N LEU A 26 -12.07 3.16 11.48
CA LEU A 26 -13.15 2.45 10.82
C LEU A 26 -14.31 2.17 11.78
N ASP A 27 -15.53 2.32 11.26
CA ASP A 27 -16.73 1.88 12.01
C ASP A 27 -16.70 0.35 12.15
N PRO A 28 -16.69 -0.21 13.38
CA PRO A 28 -16.71 -1.65 13.60
C PRO A 28 -17.88 -2.38 12.92
N SER A 29 -19.00 -1.70 12.68
CA SER A 29 -20.18 -2.28 12.01
C SER A 29 -19.93 -2.56 10.53
N THR A 30 -18.87 -1.98 9.93
CA THR A 30 -18.46 -2.21 8.54
C THR A 30 -17.50 -3.39 8.39
N LEU A 31 -17.11 -4.05 9.48
CA LEU A 31 -16.13 -5.14 9.47
C LEU A 31 -16.84 -6.50 9.52
N LEU A 32 -16.87 -7.22 8.42
CA LEU A 32 -17.28 -8.63 8.39
C LEU A 32 -16.19 -9.54 8.98
N GLY A 33 -14.93 -9.12 8.86
CA GLY A 33 -13.77 -9.83 9.37
C GLY A 33 -13.32 -11.00 8.48
N CYS A 34 -13.58 -10.93 7.18
CA CYS A 34 -13.11 -11.95 6.25
C CYS A 34 -11.58 -12.03 6.25
N ARG A 35 -11.03 -13.24 6.40
CA ARG A 35 -9.57 -13.41 6.38
C ARG A 35 -9.00 -13.22 4.97
N ILE A 36 -7.93 -12.47 4.84
CA ILE A 36 -7.29 -12.14 3.54
C ILE A 36 -7.02 -13.37 2.65
N PRO A 37 -6.55 -14.53 3.16
CA PRO A 37 -6.43 -15.71 2.32
C PRO A 37 -7.75 -16.17 1.69
N ARG A 38 -8.87 -16.04 2.41
CA ARG A 38 -10.20 -16.37 1.89
C ARG A 38 -10.67 -15.36 0.84
N LEU A 39 -10.45 -14.06 1.08
CA LEU A 39 -10.73 -13.03 0.08
C LEU A 39 -9.92 -13.25 -1.21
N ARG A 40 -8.66 -13.66 -1.10
CA ARG A 40 -7.84 -14.02 -2.27
C ARG A 40 -8.35 -15.23 -3.02
N GLN A 41 -8.89 -16.22 -2.31
CA GLN A 41 -9.55 -17.39 -2.95
C GLN A 41 -10.82 -16.96 -3.68
N LEU A 42 -11.65 -16.14 -3.05
CA LEU A 42 -12.87 -15.59 -3.64
C LEU A 42 -12.53 -14.74 -4.88
N ALA A 43 -11.60 -13.83 -4.81
CA ALA A 43 -11.15 -13.03 -5.94
C ALA A 43 -10.69 -13.90 -7.13
N ARG A 44 -9.91 -14.96 -6.86
CA ARG A 44 -9.48 -15.91 -7.94
C ARG A 44 -10.65 -16.62 -8.59
N ARG A 45 -11.64 -17.04 -7.82
CA ARG A 45 -12.83 -17.70 -8.33
C ARG A 45 -13.71 -16.78 -9.18
N LEU A 46 -13.82 -15.52 -8.78
CA LEU A 46 -14.60 -14.50 -9.49
C LEU A 46 -13.88 -13.93 -10.74
N ARG A 47 -12.66 -14.38 -11.03
CA ARG A 47 -11.88 -13.85 -12.15
C ARG A 47 -12.64 -13.92 -13.47
N GLY A 48 -12.84 -12.76 -14.11
CA GLY A 48 -13.48 -12.65 -15.43
C GLY A 48 -14.98 -12.93 -15.43
N SER A 49 -15.61 -13.04 -14.26
CA SER A 49 -17.06 -13.20 -14.17
C SER A 49 -17.80 -11.88 -14.34
N VAL A 50 -19.05 -11.95 -14.75
CA VAL A 50 -19.95 -10.81 -14.86
C VAL A 50 -20.19 -10.19 -13.47
N GLU A 51 -20.26 -11.04 -12.43
CA GLU A 51 -20.43 -10.62 -11.04
C GLU A 51 -19.25 -9.77 -10.56
N ALA A 52 -17.99 -10.16 -10.90
CA ALA A 52 -16.82 -9.36 -10.56
C ALA A 52 -16.81 -8.02 -11.29
N ALA A 53 -17.17 -7.98 -12.57
CA ALA A 53 -17.25 -6.74 -13.34
C ALA A 53 -18.30 -5.79 -12.73
N HIS A 54 -19.50 -6.29 -12.44
CA HIS A 54 -20.54 -5.51 -11.79
C HIS A 54 -20.13 -5.02 -10.40
N PHE A 55 -19.47 -5.88 -9.61
CA PHE A 55 -18.99 -5.53 -8.27
C PHE A 55 -17.96 -4.38 -8.30
N ILE A 56 -17.01 -4.41 -9.25
CA ILE A 56 -16.01 -3.35 -9.41
C ILE A 56 -16.64 -2.02 -9.83
N GLU A 57 -17.73 -2.05 -10.64
CA GLU A 57 -18.44 -0.84 -11.04
C GLU A 57 -19.35 -0.26 -9.94
N THR A 58 -19.67 -1.06 -8.92
CA THR A 58 -20.57 -0.65 -7.82
C THR A 58 -19.78 -0.02 -6.67
N LEU A 59 -19.70 1.31 -6.65
CA LEU A 59 -19.05 2.11 -5.61
C LEU A 59 -20.03 3.18 -5.07
N PRO A 60 -19.90 3.56 -3.79
CA PRO A 60 -19.02 3.02 -2.75
C PRO A 60 -19.50 1.69 -2.20
N HIS A 61 -18.56 0.89 -1.67
CA HIS A 61 -18.89 -0.31 -0.91
C HIS A 61 -19.26 0.02 0.54
N ARG A 62 -20.08 -0.83 1.16
CA ARG A 62 -20.48 -0.68 2.56
C ARG A 62 -19.45 -1.25 3.54
N TYR A 63 -18.90 -2.43 3.21
CA TYR A 63 -18.05 -3.16 4.13
C TYR A 63 -16.57 -3.02 3.77
N HIS A 64 -15.71 -2.92 4.77
CA HIS A 64 -14.25 -2.96 4.63
C HIS A 64 -13.78 -4.18 3.82
N ASP A 65 -14.42 -5.32 4.05
CA ASP A 65 -14.10 -6.58 3.37
C ASP A 65 -14.46 -6.54 1.88
N GLU A 66 -15.48 -5.78 1.49
CA GLU A 66 -15.79 -5.48 0.09
C GLU A 66 -14.68 -4.63 -0.55
N ASN A 67 -14.21 -3.59 0.15
CA ASN A 67 -13.10 -2.76 -0.32
C ASN A 67 -11.81 -3.60 -0.50
N ASN A 68 -11.51 -4.51 0.42
CA ASN A 68 -10.39 -5.43 0.29
C ASN A 68 -10.54 -6.38 -0.90
N LEU A 69 -11.75 -6.93 -1.12
CA LEU A 69 -12.03 -7.77 -2.29
C LEU A 69 -11.91 -6.97 -3.58
N HIS A 70 -12.41 -5.75 -3.62
CA HIS A 70 -12.29 -4.85 -4.77
C HIS A 70 -10.81 -4.67 -5.16
N GLY A 71 -9.95 -4.29 -4.22
CA GLY A 71 -8.51 -4.14 -4.48
C GLY A 71 -7.86 -5.44 -5.00
N LEU A 72 -8.27 -6.60 -4.50
CA LEU A 72 -7.79 -7.91 -4.99
C LEU A 72 -8.28 -8.22 -6.40
N LEU A 73 -9.49 -7.81 -6.78
CA LEU A 73 -10.03 -7.95 -8.13
C LEU A 73 -9.30 -7.02 -9.10
N LEU A 74 -9.05 -5.75 -8.72
CA LEU A 74 -8.22 -4.83 -9.52
C LEU A 74 -6.82 -5.42 -9.79
N GLY A 75 -6.25 -6.13 -8.82
CA GLY A 75 -4.98 -6.83 -8.98
C GLY A 75 -4.96 -7.92 -10.06
N GLN A 76 -6.12 -8.30 -10.62
CA GLN A 76 -6.22 -9.29 -11.70
C GLN A 76 -6.16 -8.64 -13.10
N ILE A 77 -6.34 -7.33 -13.18
CA ILE A 77 -6.22 -6.56 -14.44
C ILE A 77 -4.75 -6.56 -14.86
N ARG A 78 -4.48 -7.05 -16.07
CA ARG A 78 -3.11 -7.20 -16.59
C ARG A 78 -2.68 -6.05 -17.50
N ASP A 79 -3.64 -5.42 -18.14
CA ASP A 79 -3.42 -4.25 -18.98
C ASP A 79 -3.20 -3.02 -18.11
N THR A 80 -2.08 -2.32 -18.32
CA THR A 80 -1.69 -1.18 -17.47
C THR A 80 -2.65 0.01 -17.59
N PRO A 81 -3.07 0.46 -18.78
CA PRO A 81 -4.07 1.51 -18.92
C PRO A 81 -5.38 1.20 -18.21
N GLN A 82 -5.93 0.00 -18.38
CA GLN A 82 -7.16 -0.42 -17.70
C GLN A 82 -6.97 -0.48 -16.17
N ALA A 83 -5.82 -0.95 -15.69
CA ALA A 83 -5.51 -1.00 -14.28
C ALA A 83 -5.43 0.41 -13.67
N LEU A 84 -4.82 1.36 -14.39
CA LEU A 84 -4.75 2.77 -13.98
C LEU A 84 -6.15 3.39 -13.90
N GLU A 85 -6.96 3.24 -14.94
CA GLU A 85 -8.34 3.75 -14.96
C GLU A 85 -9.16 3.18 -13.79
N ALA A 86 -9.11 1.86 -13.59
CA ALA A 86 -9.87 1.20 -12.55
C ALA A 86 -9.44 1.64 -11.13
N VAL A 87 -8.14 1.78 -10.88
CA VAL A 87 -7.67 2.23 -9.56
C VAL A 87 -7.96 3.70 -9.30
N GLU A 88 -7.90 4.57 -10.30
CA GLU A 88 -8.26 5.99 -10.15
C GLU A 88 -9.71 6.16 -9.67
N ARG A 89 -10.63 5.31 -10.14
CA ARG A 89 -12.02 5.29 -9.67
C ARG A 89 -12.16 4.80 -8.24
N PHE A 90 -11.29 3.87 -7.81
CA PHE A 90 -11.34 3.27 -6.48
C PHE A 90 -10.62 4.09 -5.41
N LEU A 91 -9.54 4.80 -5.73
CA LEU A 91 -8.71 5.54 -4.76
C LEU A 91 -9.50 6.47 -3.83
N PRO A 92 -10.53 7.23 -4.28
CA PRO A 92 -11.31 8.09 -3.40
C PRO A 92 -12.10 7.33 -2.30
N HIS A 93 -12.31 6.03 -2.48
CA HIS A 93 -13.05 5.16 -1.57
C HIS A 93 -12.15 4.37 -0.59
N ILE A 94 -10.84 4.53 -0.67
CA ILE A 94 -9.90 3.90 0.26
C ILE A 94 -9.77 4.79 1.49
N ASP A 95 -10.24 4.32 2.62
CA ASP A 95 -10.34 5.06 3.89
C ASP A 95 -9.42 4.50 4.99
N ASN A 96 -8.60 3.49 4.67
CA ASN A 96 -7.70 2.85 5.64
C ASN A 96 -6.45 2.26 4.99
N TRP A 97 -5.41 2.07 5.82
CA TRP A 97 -4.11 1.57 5.37
C TRP A 97 -4.16 0.12 4.87
N ALA A 98 -5.02 -0.73 5.45
CA ALA A 98 -5.08 -2.15 5.10
C ALA A 98 -5.59 -2.36 3.67
N THR A 99 -6.70 -1.72 3.31
CA THR A 99 -7.24 -1.71 1.94
C THR A 99 -6.25 -1.09 0.95
N CYS A 100 -5.63 0.03 1.33
CA CYS A 100 -4.61 0.71 0.51
C CYS A 100 -3.46 -0.24 0.15
N ASP A 101 -2.85 -0.89 1.16
CA ASP A 101 -1.66 -1.73 0.98
C ASP A 101 -1.97 -3.04 0.25
N ILE A 102 -3.15 -3.65 0.52
CA ILE A 102 -3.63 -4.83 -0.21
C ILE A 102 -3.79 -4.50 -1.69
N THR A 103 -4.44 -3.38 -2.01
CA THR A 103 -4.68 -2.94 -3.39
C THR A 103 -3.36 -2.68 -4.11
N ALA A 104 -2.49 -1.85 -3.56
CA ALA A 104 -1.19 -1.52 -4.15
C ALA A 104 -0.34 -2.77 -4.41
N SER A 105 -0.31 -3.70 -3.43
CA SER A 105 0.47 -4.93 -3.55
C SER A 105 -0.11 -5.92 -4.56
N ALA A 106 -1.44 -5.94 -4.75
CA ALA A 106 -2.09 -6.85 -5.69
C ALA A 106 -1.94 -6.39 -7.15
N MET A 107 -1.85 -5.08 -7.40
CA MET A 107 -1.86 -4.48 -8.73
C MET A 107 -0.49 -4.57 -9.44
N THR A 108 -0.06 -5.79 -9.77
CA THR A 108 1.23 -6.04 -10.42
C THR A 108 1.38 -5.39 -11.80
N ALA A 109 0.28 -5.03 -12.47
CA ALA A 109 0.29 -4.27 -13.73
C ALA A 109 0.99 -2.90 -13.59
N LEU A 110 0.91 -2.29 -12.40
CA LEU A 110 1.55 -0.99 -12.11
C LEU A 110 3.08 -1.04 -12.05
N GLY A 111 3.68 -2.23 -12.02
CA GLY A 111 5.14 -2.39 -12.08
C GLY A 111 5.68 -2.74 -13.47
N ARG A 112 4.81 -2.91 -14.49
CA ARG A 112 5.22 -3.44 -15.80
C ARG A 112 5.58 -2.39 -16.84
N ASN A 113 4.98 -1.21 -16.75
CA ASN A 113 5.19 -0.12 -17.70
C ASN A 113 5.49 1.18 -16.93
N PRO A 114 6.75 1.39 -16.49
CA PRO A 114 7.13 2.56 -15.70
C PRO A 114 6.80 3.89 -16.37
N GLU A 115 6.99 4.00 -17.68
CA GLU A 115 6.74 5.24 -18.42
C GLU A 115 5.27 5.68 -18.33
N SER A 116 4.34 4.75 -18.43
CA SER A 116 2.91 5.03 -18.30
C SER A 116 2.48 5.25 -16.85
N VAL A 117 3.11 4.58 -15.88
CA VAL A 117 2.67 4.58 -14.47
C VAL A 117 3.27 5.73 -13.68
N MET A 118 4.51 6.13 -13.96
CA MET A 118 5.22 7.14 -13.18
C MET A 118 4.50 8.50 -13.12
N PRO A 119 3.92 9.05 -14.20
CA PRO A 119 3.14 10.28 -14.12
C PRO A 119 1.94 10.20 -13.16
N HIS A 120 1.30 9.03 -13.06
CA HIS A 120 0.22 8.79 -12.10
C HIS A 120 0.75 8.76 -10.67
N ILE A 121 1.86 8.06 -10.41
CA ILE A 121 2.50 8.03 -9.09
C ILE A 121 2.84 9.44 -8.63
N GLU A 122 3.47 10.27 -9.48
CA GLU A 122 3.81 11.65 -9.16
C GLU A 122 2.57 12.49 -8.82
N ARG A 123 1.45 12.28 -9.51
CA ARG A 123 0.18 12.92 -9.21
C ARG A 123 -0.39 12.43 -7.88
N TRP A 124 -0.37 11.12 -7.61
CA TRP A 124 -0.86 10.54 -6.35
C TRP A 124 -0.07 11.06 -5.15
N LEU A 125 1.26 11.21 -5.26
CA LEU A 125 2.10 11.73 -4.19
C LEU A 125 1.80 13.19 -3.84
N ARG A 126 1.15 13.95 -4.74
CA ARG A 126 0.73 15.34 -4.53
C ARG A 126 -0.76 15.48 -4.19
N ALA A 127 -1.49 14.39 -4.06
CA ALA A 127 -2.92 14.43 -3.75
C ALA A 127 -3.18 14.95 -2.32
N THR A 128 -4.38 15.46 -2.10
CA THR A 128 -4.85 15.87 -0.77
C THR A 128 -5.39 14.69 0.05
N HIS A 129 -5.87 13.65 -0.63
CA HIS A 129 -6.41 12.45 0.01
C HIS A 129 -5.28 11.56 0.54
N ALA A 130 -5.23 11.35 1.85
CA ALA A 130 -4.13 10.68 2.54
C ALA A 130 -3.82 9.28 1.99
N TYR A 131 -4.84 8.48 1.70
CA TYR A 131 -4.64 7.13 1.21
C TYR A 131 -4.27 7.06 -0.28
N THR A 132 -4.58 8.09 -1.08
CA THR A 132 -4.04 8.23 -2.43
C THR A 132 -2.53 8.50 -2.39
N VAL A 133 -2.07 9.38 -1.48
CA VAL A 133 -0.63 9.61 -1.27
C VAL A 133 0.06 8.32 -0.79
N ARG A 134 -0.53 7.65 0.22
CA ARG A 134 -0.02 6.38 0.73
C ARG A 134 0.06 5.34 -0.38
N PHE A 135 -0.96 5.23 -1.23
CA PHE A 135 -1.00 4.30 -2.35
C PHE A 135 0.19 4.50 -3.29
N GLY A 136 0.48 5.74 -3.71
CA GLY A 136 1.65 6.07 -4.53
C GLY A 136 2.97 5.61 -3.88
N ILE A 137 3.14 5.86 -2.58
CA ILE A 137 4.33 5.41 -1.82
C ILE A 137 4.42 3.88 -1.81
N VAL A 138 3.32 3.17 -1.55
CA VAL A 138 3.30 1.71 -1.44
C VAL A 138 3.49 1.05 -2.82
N VAL A 139 3.00 1.66 -3.91
CA VAL A 139 3.31 1.22 -5.29
C VAL A 139 4.81 1.33 -5.56
N LEU A 140 5.46 2.45 -5.23
CA LEU A 140 6.91 2.61 -5.35
C LEU A 140 7.66 1.57 -4.51
N LEU A 141 7.21 1.33 -3.28
CA LEU A 141 7.79 0.35 -2.36
C LEU A 141 7.72 -1.08 -2.93
N GLY A 142 6.55 -1.46 -3.44
CA GLY A 142 6.29 -2.83 -3.88
C GLY A 142 6.89 -3.17 -5.23
N HIS A 143 6.85 -2.22 -6.16
CA HIS A 143 7.14 -2.48 -7.57
C HIS A 143 8.44 -1.82 -8.07
N TYR A 144 8.94 -0.78 -7.39
CA TYR A 144 10.06 0.05 -7.90
C TYR A 144 11.30 0.10 -6.97
N LEU A 145 11.38 -0.71 -5.92
CA LEU A 145 12.60 -0.88 -5.11
C LEU A 145 13.44 -2.09 -5.50
N GLY A 146 13.05 -2.81 -6.59
CA GLY A 146 13.76 -3.95 -7.16
C GLY A 146 14.51 -3.58 -8.44
N GLU A 147 14.30 -4.37 -9.50
CA GLU A 147 14.94 -4.22 -10.82
C GLU A 147 14.59 -2.88 -11.49
N GLY A 148 13.38 -2.35 -11.29
CA GLY A 148 12.95 -1.05 -11.81
C GLY A 148 13.33 0.14 -10.92
N PHE A 149 14.31 0.00 -10.02
CA PHE A 149 14.72 1.08 -9.15
C PHE A 149 15.48 2.18 -9.88
N GLU A 150 15.08 3.42 -9.63
CA GLU A 150 15.80 4.63 -10.01
C GLU A 150 16.00 5.54 -8.79
N PRO A 151 17.16 6.22 -8.64
CA PRO A 151 17.41 7.13 -7.51
C PRO A 151 16.34 8.23 -7.34
N ARG A 152 15.70 8.67 -8.43
CA ARG A 152 14.62 9.67 -8.39
C ARG A 152 13.42 9.20 -7.54
N HIS A 153 13.17 7.88 -7.43
CA HIS A 153 12.07 7.37 -6.64
C HIS A 153 12.24 7.69 -5.15
N LEU A 154 13.49 7.70 -4.65
CA LEU A 154 13.79 8.14 -3.28
C LEU A 154 13.45 9.62 -3.08
N ALA A 155 13.82 10.47 -4.06
CA ALA A 155 13.52 11.89 -4.00
C ALA A 155 12.02 12.15 -3.97
N LEU A 156 11.24 11.50 -4.85
CA LEU A 156 9.79 11.63 -4.87
C LEU A 156 9.15 11.34 -3.50
N VAL A 157 9.57 10.27 -2.81
CA VAL A 157 9.04 9.94 -1.48
C VAL A 157 9.59 10.88 -0.39
N ALA A 158 10.85 11.32 -0.52
CA ALA A 158 11.44 12.29 0.42
C ALA A 158 10.75 13.65 0.37
N ASP A 159 10.28 14.06 -0.81
CA ASP A 159 9.64 15.36 -1.03
C ASP A 159 8.18 15.42 -0.53
N VAL A 160 7.55 14.28 -0.25
CA VAL A 160 6.22 14.25 0.37
C VAL A 160 6.31 14.92 1.76
N ARG A 161 5.47 15.94 1.99
CA ARG A 161 5.33 16.62 3.29
C ARG A 161 3.92 16.41 3.79
N SER A 162 3.78 15.92 5.02
CA SER A 162 2.47 15.67 5.62
C SER A 162 2.58 15.54 7.13
N ASP A 163 1.53 15.94 7.83
CA ASP A 163 1.35 15.67 9.26
C ASP A 163 0.55 14.38 9.50
N GLU A 164 0.01 13.77 8.42
CA GLU A 164 -0.78 12.55 8.49
C GLU A 164 0.08 11.34 8.87
N TYR A 165 -0.29 10.69 9.97
CA TYR A 165 0.44 9.53 10.51
C TYR A 165 0.63 8.41 9.49
N TYR A 166 -0.43 8.07 8.72
CA TYR A 166 -0.38 6.94 7.79
C TYR A 166 0.44 7.23 6.54
N ILE A 167 0.56 8.50 6.12
CA ILE A 167 1.50 8.92 5.06
C ILE A 167 2.93 8.78 5.58
N ASN A 168 3.24 9.37 6.75
CA ASN A 168 4.59 9.34 7.31
C ASN A 168 5.05 7.92 7.66
N MET A 169 4.12 7.04 8.09
CA MET A 169 4.42 5.63 8.32
C MET A 169 4.75 4.89 7.01
N ALA A 170 4.08 5.20 5.90
CA ALA A 170 4.41 4.64 4.59
C ALA A 170 5.77 5.13 4.09
N ARG A 171 6.10 6.42 4.26
CA ARG A 171 7.43 6.98 3.97
C ARG A 171 8.52 6.28 4.78
N ALA A 172 8.30 6.10 6.08
CA ALA A 172 9.25 5.39 6.93
C ALA A 172 9.41 3.91 6.51
N TRP A 173 8.33 3.24 6.10
CA TRP A 173 8.40 1.88 5.58
C TRP A 173 9.15 1.82 4.25
N TYR A 174 8.89 2.77 3.34
CA TYR A 174 9.61 2.88 2.08
C TYR A 174 11.12 3.02 2.29
N PHE A 175 11.56 3.97 3.11
CA PHE A 175 12.99 4.20 3.38
C PHE A 175 13.64 3.06 4.14
N SER A 176 12.95 2.42 5.07
CA SER A 176 13.46 1.21 5.75
C SER A 176 13.68 0.04 4.78
N THR A 177 12.80 -0.09 3.78
CA THR A 177 12.93 -1.11 2.74
C THR A 177 14.02 -0.73 1.74
N ALA A 178 14.16 0.57 1.41
CA ALA A 178 15.24 1.09 0.59
C ALA A 178 16.61 0.84 1.23
N LEU A 179 16.77 1.02 2.54
CA LEU A 179 17.99 0.65 3.29
C LEU A 179 18.31 -0.85 3.21
N ALA A 180 17.32 -1.71 3.03
CA ALA A 180 17.56 -3.14 2.84
C ALA A 180 17.96 -3.49 1.40
N LYS A 181 17.30 -2.87 0.40
CA LYS A 181 17.42 -3.24 -1.01
C LYS A 181 18.39 -2.35 -1.80
N GLN A 182 18.46 -1.06 -1.48
CA GLN A 182 19.18 0.00 -2.22
C GLN A 182 20.03 0.83 -1.26
N TYR A 183 20.82 0.16 -0.41
CA TYR A 183 21.53 0.74 0.72
C TYR A 183 22.32 1.99 0.35
N ASN A 184 23.19 1.90 -0.67
CA ASN A 184 24.08 2.99 -1.05
C ASN A 184 23.31 4.23 -1.57
N ALA A 185 22.21 4.00 -2.30
CA ALA A 185 21.36 5.08 -2.81
C ALA A 185 20.53 5.74 -1.70
N ALA A 186 20.12 4.96 -0.68
CA ALA A 186 19.31 5.45 0.42
C ALA A 186 20.14 6.18 1.50
N MET A 187 21.42 5.81 1.69
CA MET A 187 22.25 6.35 2.77
C MET A 187 22.37 7.87 2.81
N PRO A 188 22.52 8.60 1.68
CA PRO A 188 22.60 10.07 1.70
C PRO A 188 21.39 10.74 2.36
N TYR A 189 20.20 10.12 2.30
CA TYR A 189 18.99 10.66 2.96
C TYR A 189 19.09 10.65 4.49
N PHE A 190 19.97 9.81 5.05
CA PHE A 190 20.20 9.69 6.48
C PHE A 190 21.45 10.44 6.93
N THR A 191 22.57 10.31 6.21
CA THR A 191 23.82 11.00 6.56
C THR A 191 23.73 12.52 6.40
N GLU A 192 22.90 13.00 5.47
CA GLU A 192 22.68 14.42 5.20
C GLU A 192 21.34 14.94 5.78
N CYS A 193 20.65 14.14 6.60
CA CYS A 193 19.39 14.50 7.26
C CYS A 193 18.34 15.08 6.29
N ARG A 194 18.16 14.48 5.10
CA ARG A 194 17.22 14.94 4.06
C ARG A 194 15.75 14.67 4.37
N LEU A 195 15.46 13.84 5.37
CA LEU A 195 14.11 13.51 5.82
C LEU A 195 13.76 14.33 7.07
N ASP A 196 12.44 14.55 7.29
CA ASP A 196 12.01 15.05 8.59
C ASP A 196 12.41 14.09 9.72
N ARG A 197 12.60 14.63 10.92
CA ARG A 197 13.14 13.89 12.07
C ARG A 197 12.35 12.63 12.41
N TRP A 198 11.01 12.71 12.33
CA TRP A 198 10.17 11.56 12.66
C TRP A 198 10.34 10.44 11.64
N THR A 199 10.20 10.76 10.34
CA THR A 199 10.38 9.78 9.25
C THR A 199 11.78 9.20 9.25
N HIS A 200 12.82 10.02 9.45
CA HIS A 200 14.21 9.58 9.58
C HIS A 200 14.37 8.51 10.67
N ASN A 201 14.04 8.86 11.91
CA ASN A 201 14.21 7.97 13.06
C ASN A 201 13.34 6.70 12.95
N LYS A 202 12.12 6.84 12.43
CA LYS A 202 11.19 5.72 12.24
C LYS A 202 11.67 4.75 11.16
N SER A 203 12.27 5.26 10.09
CA SER A 203 12.91 4.44 9.04
C SER A 203 14.07 3.63 9.58
N LEU A 204 14.96 4.26 10.36
CA LEU A 204 16.09 3.59 11.01
C LEU A 204 15.62 2.51 11.98
N GLN A 205 14.58 2.80 12.78
CA GLN A 205 13.98 1.83 13.69
C GLN A 205 13.49 0.59 12.92
N LYS A 206 12.65 0.80 11.89
CA LYS A 206 12.10 -0.28 11.07
C LYS A 206 13.19 -1.08 10.34
N ALA A 207 14.23 -0.42 9.82
CA ALA A 207 15.34 -1.09 9.17
C ALA A 207 16.10 -2.01 10.13
N ARG A 208 16.34 -1.58 11.37
CA ARG A 208 17.01 -2.40 12.39
C ARG A 208 16.16 -3.58 12.87
N GLU A 209 14.85 -3.45 12.87
CA GLU A 209 13.90 -4.53 13.17
C GLU A 209 13.81 -5.56 12.04
N SER A 210 14.20 -5.19 10.83
CA SER A 210 14.10 -6.05 9.65
C SER A 210 15.16 -7.16 9.64
N PHE A 211 14.74 -8.38 9.33
CA PHE A 211 15.65 -9.51 9.06
C PHE A 211 16.42 -9.38 7.75
N ARG A 212 16.05 -8.44 6.86
CA ARG A 212 16.70 -8.20 5.57
C ARG A 212 17.94 -7.31 5.69
N VAL A 213 18.17 -6.69 6.85
CA VAL A 213 19.31 -5.83 7.11
C VAL A 213 20.32 -6.60 7.99
N GLY A 214 21.54 -6.75 7.50
CA GLY A 214 22.61 -7.48 8.21
C GLY A 214 23.08 -6.77 9.49
N PRO A 215 23.73 -7.50 10.41
CA PRO A 215 24.15 -7.00 11.73
C PRO A 215 25.01 -5.72 11.64
N ASP A 216 26.02 -5.70 10.79
CA ASP A 216 26.94 -4.55 10.65
C ASP A 216 26.19 -3.28 10.21
N ARG A 217 25.29 -3.43 9.25
CA ARG A 217 24.43 -2.31 8.82
C ARG A 217 23.52 -1.83 9.95
N LYS A 218 22.98 -2.73 10.78
CA LYS A 218 22.15 -2.35 11.93
C LYS A 218 22.93 -1.51 12.95
N ILE A 219 24.19 -1.86 13.21
CA ILE A 219 25.08 -1.10 14.10
C ILE A 219 25.31 0.29 13.50
N HIS A 220 25.66 0.38 12.22
CA HIS A 220 25.84 1.68 11.55
C HIS A 220 24.58 2.53 11.60
N LEU A 221 23.40 1.97 11.27
CA LEU A 221 22.12 2.70 11.30
C LEU A 221 21.75 3.20 12.70
N GLN A 222 22.23 2.54 13.77
CA GLN A 222 22.03 3.00 15.15
C GLN A 222 22.70 4.34 15.43
N GLN A 223 23.86 4.60 14.82
CA GLN A 223 24.66 5.82 15.00
C GLN A 223 24.06 7.02 14.27
N LEU A 224 23.16 6.79 13.31
CA LEU A 224 22.55 7.84 12.47
C LEU A 224 21.25 8.43 13.05
N LYS A 225 20.81 7.96 14.21
CA LYS A 225 19.60 8.49 14.87
C LYS A 225 19.82 9.94 15.30
N TYR A 226 18.84 10.81 15.02
CA TYR A 226 18.86 12.20 15.43
C TYR A 226 17.50 12.72 15.93
#